data_6e7cecd95915cdbbaaf39d9a16b06179
#
_entry.id   6e7cecd95915cdbbaaf39d9a16b06179
#
_cell.length_a   1.000
_cell.length_b   1.000
_cell.length_c   1.000
_cell.angle_alpha   90.00
_cell.angle_beta   90.00
_cell.angle_gamma   90.00
#
_symmetry.space_group_name_H-M   'P 1'
#
loop_
_entity.id
_entity.type
_entity.pdbx_description
1 polymer ?
#
loop_
_entity_poly.entity_id
_entity_poly.type
_entity_poly.pdbx_seq_one_letter_code
_entity_poly.pdbx_strand_id
1 'polypeptide(L)'
;MNRFINYYKKIFSQEYMDRTISGGVKSQLTLLLVTIATVLTIFFIIAMLFSIQLHGHEEWGERLWVVYNNFVDPGNQIEETAWPNRILVGLISISGSVLLGGVLISTISNIIERRVGVVYTGRMTYRNIKNHYVLIGFNELSINMIRELYDECPSARILLMSGIEAATVRHRIQSALPIEIERQVLVYFGNIESIEELQRLNIESAIEVYVLGDEERYGRDAKNIAIVHLVSALRGKCSDGKMMPVYVQFDSIPSYSNIQKMNLPPEVFCIEGKPNIFFRPFNLHENLARQLWSLYAADCERRYDPLDYRPISITQQPCLLYTSP
;
A
#
# COMPACT_ATOMS: atom_id res chain seq x y z
N MET A 1 0.72 -22.60 44.14
CA MET A 1 1.59 -23.35 43.20
C MET A 1 0.83 -23.78 41.93
N ASN A 2 -0.32 -24.45 42.03
CA ASN A 2 -1.08 -24.92 40.85
C ASN A 2 -1.62 -23.80 39.89
N ARG A 3 -1.96 -22.60 40.40
CA ARG A 3 -2.39 -21.48 39.54
C ARG A 3 -1.26 -20.92 38.68
N PHE A 4 -0.03 -20.87 39.20
CA PHE A 4 1.15 -20.44 38.47
C PHE A 4 1.51 -21.43 37.36
N ILE A 5 1.51 -22.73 37.66
CA ILE A 5 1.81 -23.80 36.70
C ILE A 5 0.79 -23.81 35.55
N ASN A 6 -0.50 -23.61 35.86
CA ASN A 6 -1.55 -23.52 34.83
C ASN A 6 -1.42 -22.25 33.98
N TYR A 7 -0.98 -21.13 34.55
CA TYR A 7 -0.73 -19.89 33.81
C TYR A 7 0.43 -20.05 32.82
N TYR A 8 1.54 -20.68 33.24
CA TYR A 8 2.67 -20.99 32.35
C TYR A 8 2.31 -22.01 31.27
N LYS A 9 1.57 -23.05 31.59
CA LYS A 9 1.06 -24.00 30.58
C LYS A 9 0.19 -23.32 29.55
N LYS A 10 -0.58 -22.31 29.93
CA LYS A 10 -1.43 -21.55 29.01
C LYS A 10 -0.61 -20.63 28.12
N ILE A 11 0.45 -19.98 28.62
CA ILE A 11 1.34 -19.10 27.86
C ILE A 11 2.16 -19.89 26.83
N PHE A 12 2.60 -21.10 27.18
CA PHE A 12 3.36 -21.98 26.30
C PHE A 12 2.47 -22.99 25.54
N SER A 13 1.13 -22.85 25.57
CA SER A 13 0.27 -23.63 24.71
C SER A 13 0.43 -23.18 23.26
N GLN A 14 0.42 -24.15 22.35
CA GLN A 14 0.57 -23.92 20.90
C GLN A 14 -0.45 -22.88 20.38
N GLU A 15 -1.68 -22.96 20.90
CA GLU A 15 -2.77 -22.02 20.57
C GLU A 15 -2.49 -20.58 21.03
N TYR A 16 -1.87 -20.37 22.19
CA TYR A 16 -1.50 -19.07 22.70
C TYR A 16 -0.29 -18.50 21.93
N MET A 17 0.67 -19.34 21.59
CA MET A 17 1.83 -18.98 20.77
C MET A 17 1.39 -18.53 19.36
N ASP A 18 0.52 -19.31 18.71
CA ASP A 18 0.00 -18.97 17.37
C ASP A 18 -0.79 -17.65 17.40
N ARG A 19 -1.61 -17.45 18.43
CA ARG A 19 -2.36 -16.22 18.64
C ARG A 19 -1.47 -15.02 18.94
N THR A 20 -0.37 -15.23 19.63
CA THR A 20 0.59 -14.18 20.01
C THR A 20 1.48 -13.82 18.82
N ILE A 21 1.90 -14.80 18.03
CA ILE A 21 2.69 -14.61 16.80
C ILE A 21 1.83 -13.90 15.73
N SER A 22 0.55 -14.22 15.64
CA SER A 22 -0.39 -13.58 14.71
C SER A 22 -0.86 -12.20 15.19
N GLY A 23 -0.79 -11.93 16.50
CA GLY A 23 -1.31 -10.70 17.15
C GLY A 23 -0.51 -9.42 16.93
N GLY A 24 0.56 -9.46 16.11
CA GLY A 24 1.35 -8.29 15.74
C GLY A 24 2.54 -8.00 16.66
N VAL A 25 3.24 -6.90 16.36
CA VAL A 25 4.51 -6.51 17.00
C VAL A 25 4.43 -6.39 18.52
N LYS A 26 3.37 -5.77 19.02
CA LYS A 26 3.20 -5.57 20.48
C LYS A 26 3.11 -6.89 21.22
N SER A 27 2.40 -7.86 20.67
CA SER A 27 2.22 -9.18 21.26
C SER A 27 3.53 -9.97 21.28
N GLN A 28 4.32 -9.91 20.21
CA GLN A 28 5.63 -10.55 20.09
C GLN A 28 6.65 -9.96 21.07
N LEU A 29 6.72 -8.64 21.21
CA LEU A 29 7.58 -7.97 22.18
C LEU A 29 7.17 -8.28 23.62
N THR A 30 5.88 -8.36 23.91
CA THR A 30 5.40 -8.73 25.24
C THR A 30 5.80 -10.17 25.57
N LEU A 31 5.68 -11.11 24.62
CA LEU A 31 6.13 -12.50 24.82
C LEU A 31 7.64 -12.55 25.10
N LEU A 32 8.44 -11.82 24.33
CA LEU A 32 9.89 -11.76 24.53
C LEU A 32 10.23 -11.23 25.92
N LEU A 33 9.62 -10.13 26.36
CA LEU A 33 9.85 -9.55 27.69
C LEU A 33 9.45 -10.53 28.82
N VAL A 34 8.33 -11.22 28.67
CA VAL A 34 7.89 -12.23 29.64
C VAL A 34 8.89 -13.39 29.69
N THR A 35 9.41 -13.82 28.54
CA THR A 35 10.41 -14.89 28.48
C THR A 35 11.71 -14.47 29.17
N ILE A 36 12.21 -13.27 28.90
CA ILE A 36 13.42 -12.72 29.56
C ILE A 36 13.23 -12.64 31.08
N ALA A 37 12.09 -12.05 31.53
CA ALA A 37 11.80 -11.94 32.96
C ALA A 37 11.70 -13.31 33.64
N THR A 38 11.14 -14.31 32.97
CA THR A 38 11.04 -15.69 33.47
C THR A 38 12.40 -16.31 33.60
N VAL A 39 13.28 -16.18 32.61
CA VAL A 39 14.65 -16.73 32.65
C VAL A 39 15.48 -16.07 33.75
N LEU A 40 15.45 -14.75 33.86
CA LEU A 40 16.12 -14.03 34.95
C LEU A 40 15.63 -14.47 36.32
N THR A 41 14.32 -14.65 36.50
CA THR A 41 13.75 -15.11 37.77
C THR A 41 14.21 -16.53 38.10
N ILE A 42 14.29 -17.43 37.11
CA ILE A 42 14.79 -18.80 37.32
C ILE A 42 16.24 -18.78 37.77
N PHE A 43 17.11 -18.05 37.10
CA PHE A 43 18.52 -17.94 37.48
C PHE A 43 18.71 -17.29 38.87
N PHE A 44 17.90 -16.26 39.18
CA PHE A 44 17.93 -15.65 40.51
C PHE A 44 17.53 -16.64 41.61
N ILE A 45 16.47 -17.44 41.39
CA ILE A 45 16.04 -18.48 42.33
C ILE A 45 17.13 -19.55 42.48
N ILE A 46 17.77 -19.97 41.40
CA ILE A 46 18.90 -20.92 41.45
C ILE A 46 20.05 -20.35 42.30
N ALA A 47 20.44 -19.09 42.07
CA ALA A 47 21.51 -18.44 42.84
C ALA A 47 21.19 -18.37 44.34
N MET A 48 19.90 -18.16 44.68
CA MET A 48 19.46 -18.12 46.09
C MET A 48 19.41 -19.51 46.71
N LEU A 49 18.88 -20.52 46.01
CA LEU A 49 18.73 -21.89 46.53
C LEU A 49 20.09 -22.56 46.83
N PHE A 50 21.06 -22.32 45.97
CA PHE A 50 22.42 -22.90 46.16
C PHE A 50 23.34 -22.00 46.98
N SER A 51 22.84 -20.90 47.59
CA SER A 51 23.61 -19.91 48.35
C SER A 51 24.87 -19.46 47.63
N ILE A 52 24.80 -19.34 46.30
CA ILE A 52 25.92 -18.94 45.45
C ILE A 52 26.22 -17.46 45.70
N GLN A 53 27.39 -17.15 46.22
CA GLN A 53 27.87 -15.77 46.46
C GLN A 53 28.46 -15.26 45.12
N LEU A 54 27.63 -14.70 44.26
CA LEU A 54 28.10 -14.10 43.04
C LEU A 54 28.89 -12.83 43.35
N HIS A 55 30.12 -12.73 42.88
CA HIS A 55 31.05 -11.62 43.14
C HIS A 55 31.25 -11.32 44.65
N GLY A 56 31.01 -12.29 45.53
CA GLY A 56 31.15 -12.12 46.99
C GLY A 56 30.01 -11.32 47.65
N HIS A 57 28.95 -10.99 46.94
CA HIS A 57 27.83 -10.24 47.49
C HIS A 57 26.80 -11.16 48.20
N GLU A 58 26.45 -10.79 49.43
CA GLU A 58 25.47 -11.55 50.25
C GLU A 58 24.06 -11.00 50.16
N GLU A 59 23.90 -9.69 49.85
CA GLU A 59 22.60 -9.05 49.76
C GLU A 59 21.80 -9.50 48.52
N TRP A 60 20.50 -9.71 48.69
CA TRP A 60 19.64 -10.19 47.60
C TRP A 60 19.56 -9.21 46.45
N GLY A 61 19.61 -7.90 46.70
CA GLY A 61 19.58 -6.86 45.70
C GLY A 61 20.80 -6.88 44.78
N GLU A 62 21.97 -7.04 45.39
CA GLU A 62 23.26 -7.16 44.70
C GLU A 62 23.29 -8.43 43.83
N ARG A 63 22.82 -9.55 44.36
CA ARG A 63 22.71 -10.80 43.58
C ARG A 63 21.81 -10.66 42.37
N LEU A 64 20.68 -9.97 42.52
CA LEU A 64 19.79 -9.70 41.39
C LEU A 64 20.46 -8.82 40.32
N TRP A 65 21.22 -7.81 40.78
CA TRP A 65 21.98 -6.93 39.90
C TRP A 65 23.06 -7.70 39.13
N VAL A 66 23.80 -8.58 39.79
CA VAL A 66 24.82 -9.41 39.16
C VAL A 66 24.22 -10.38 38.14
N VAL A 67 23.10 -11.03 38.45
CA VAL A 67 22.38 -11.89 37.50
C VAL A 67 21.93 -11.09 36.26
N TYR A 68 21.37 -9.92 36.48
CA TYR A 68 20.95 -9.04 35.40
C TYR A 68 22.14 -8.57 34.54
N ASN A 69 23.21 -8.12 35.18
CA ASN A 69 24.38 -7.59 34.49
C ASN A 69 25.06 -8.66 33.62
N ASN A 70 25.26 -9.86 34.16
CA ASN A 70 25.83 -10.99 33.40
C ASN A 70 24.91 -11.48 32.29
N PHE A 71 23.60 -11.29 32.43
CA PHE A 71 22.65 -11.60 31.37
C PHE A 71 22.73 -10.61 30.20
N VAL A 72 22.93 -9.31 30.48
CA VAL A 72 23.00 -8.25 29.46
C VAL A 72 24.40 -8.14 28.86
N ASP A 73 25.44 -8.22 29.72
CA ASP A 73 26.85 -8.09 29.34
C ASP A 73 27.64 -9.37 29.68
N PRO A 74 27.90 -10.25 28.74
CA PRO A 74 28.67 -11.47 28.96
C PRO A 74 30.15 -11.22 29.25
N GLY A 75 30.66 -9.99 29.17
CA GLY A 75 32.07 -9.66 29.43
C GLY A 75 32.49 -9.77 30.89
N ASN A 76 31.56 -9.70 31.84
CA ASN A 76 31.81 -9.71 33.28
C ASN A 76 32.14 -11.09 33.90
N GLN A 77 32.23 -12.15 33.08
CA GLN A 77 32.48 -13.53 33.55
C GLN A 77 33.87 -13.73 34.15
N ILE A 78 34.82 -12.86 33.88
CA ILE A 78 36.26 -13.03 34.19
C ILE A 78 36.54 -12.88 35.68
N GLU A 79 35.68 -12.20 36.43
CA GLU A 79 35.91 -11.87 37.87
C GLU A 79 35.58 -13.03 38.82
N GLU A 80 34.85 -14.06 38.35
CA GLU A 80 34.47 -15.18 39.19
C GLU A 80 35.63 -16.19 39.37
N THR A 81 35.91 -16.54 40.64
CA THR A 81 37.00 -17.46 40.99
C THR A 81 36.50 -18.88 41.27
N ALA A 82 35.31 -19.02 41.87
CA ALA A 82 34.74 -20.32 42.23
C ALA A 82 34.09 -21.04 41.04
N TRP A 83 34.36 -22.32 40.85
CA TRP A 83 33.82 -23.12 39.76
C TRP A 83 32.28 -23.12 39.66
N PRO A 84 31.49 -23.28 40.74
CA PRO A 84 30.03 -23.23 40.67
C PRO A 84 29.53 -21.89 40.14
N ASN A 85 30.16 -20.80 40.57
CA ASN A 85 29.82 -19.44 40.11
C ASN A 85 30.09 -19.28 38.61
N ARG A 86 31.26 -19.75 38.16
CA ARG A 86 31.63 -19.71 36.72
C ARG A 86 30.61 -20.43 35.83
N ILE A 87 30.16 -21.61 36.28
CA ILE A 87 29.15 -22.38 35.52
C ILE A 87 27.82 -21.62 35.47
N LEU A 88 27.35 -21.10 36.61
CA LEU A 88 26.09 -20.36 36.66
C LEU A 88 26.15 -19.08 35.84
N VAL A 89 27.20 -18.28 36.02
CA VAL A 89 27.41 -17.04 35.25
C VAL A 89 27.54 -17.33 33.77
N GLY A 90 28.24 -18.39 33.37
CA GLY A 90 28.34 -18.85 31.99
C GLY A 90 26.96 -19.19 31.36
N LEU A 91 26.10 -19.92 32.12
CA LEU A 91 24.75 -20.25 31.68
C LEU A 91 23.87 -19.00 31.57
N ILE A 92 23.98 -18.05 32.51
CA ILE A 92 23.27 -16.77 32.46
C ILE A 92 23.66 -16.01 31.19
N SER A 93 24.96 -15.88 30.93
CA SER A 93 25.52 -15.13 29.81
C SER A 93 25.17 -15.76 28.46
N ILE A 94 25.23 -17.08 28.35
CA ILE A 94 24.78 -17.79 27.12
C ILE A 94 23.29 -17.56 26.88
N SER A 95 22.49 -17.67 27.96
CA SER A 95 21.03 -17.43 27.85
C SER A 95 20.74 -15.99 27.45
N GLY A 96 21.45 -15.01 28.00
CA GLY A 96 21.36 -13.60 27.65
C GLY A 96 21.72 -13.36 26.16
N SER A 97 22.86 -13.88 25.73
CA SER A 97 23.32 -13.76 24.34
C SER A 97 22.35 -14.36 23.34
N VAL A 98 21.74 -15.51 23.64
CA VAL A 98 20.75 -16.16 22.79
C VAL A 98 19.44 -15.35 22.76
N LEU A 99 18.95 -14.90 23.92
CA LEU A 99 17.66 -14.18 24.00
C LEU A 99 17.77 -12.75 23.48
N LEU A 100 18.79 -12.00 23.88
CA LEU A 100 18.96 -10.62 23.44
C LEU A 100 19.53 -10.54 22.01
N GLY A 101 20.58 -11.30 21.70
CA GLY A 101 21.19 -11.30 20.38
C GLY A 101 20.35 -12.05 19.34
N GLY A 102 19.98 -13.30 19.63
CA GLY A 102 19.28 -14.17 18.67
C GLY A 102 17.82 -13.81 18.51
N VAL A 103 17.03 -13.88 19.58
CA VAL A 103 15.56 -13.74 19.51
C VAL A 103 15.15 -12.30 19.24
N LEU A 104 15.82 -11.31 19.84
CA LEU A 104 15.52 -9.90 19.61
C LEU A 104 15.77 -9.52 18.15
N ILE A 105 16.95 -9.86 17.62
CA ILE A 105 17.30 -9.57 16.21
C ILE A 105 16.33 -10.28 15.26
N SER A 106 16.04 -11.56 15.51
CA SER A 106 15.06 -12.31 14.71
C SER A 106 13.67 -11.67 14.75
N THR A 107 13.22 -11.21 15.91
CA THR A 107 11.92 -10.52 16.05
C THR A 107 11.88 -9.23 15.24
N ILE A 108 12.94 -8.42 15.33
CA ILE A 108 13.05 -7.17 14.55
C ILE A 108 13.08 -7.47 13.05
N SER A 109 13.86 -8.45 12.61
CA SER A 109 13.91 -8.88 11.21
C SER A 109 12.54 -9.31 10.68
N ASN A 110 11.82 -10.14 11.43
CA ASN A 110 10.47 -10.57 11.08
C ASN A 110 9.48 -9.40 10.98
N ILE A 111 9.61 -8.38 11.84
CA ILE A 111 8.78 -7.16 11.78
C ILE A 111 9.06 -6.39 10.50
N ILE A 112 10.34 -6.23 10.16
CA ILE A 112 10.77 -5.54 8.94
C ILE A 112 10.28 -6.31 7.71
N GLU A 113 10.51 -7.62 7.65
CA GLU A 113 10.09 -8.48 6.53
C GLU A 113 8.58 -8.43 6.31
N ARG A 114 7.78 -8.49 7.39
CA ARG A 114 6.32 -8.34 7.27
C ARG A 114 5.92 -6.99 6.71
N ARG A 115 6.53 -5.89 7.15
CA ARG A 115 6.24 -4.56 6.61
C ARG A 115 6.66 -4.45 5.15
N VAL A 116 7.84 -4.92 4.82
CA VAL A 116 8.33 -4.99 3.45
C VAL A 116 7.40 -5.86 2.60
N GLY A 117 6.98 -7.03 3.09
CA GLY A 117 6.03 -7.91 2.40
C GLY A 117 4.69 -7.23 2.10
N VAL A 118 4.10 -6.49 3.05
CA VAL A 118 2.85 -5.74 2.83
C VAL A 118 3.03 -4.67 1.76
N VAL A 119 4.18 -3.98 1.74
CA VAL A 119 4.50 -3.01 0.70
C VAL A 119 4.67 -3.71 -0.66
N TYR A 120 5.41 -4.83 -0.72
CA TYR A 120 5.62 -5.59 -1.95
C TYR A 120 4.33 -6.17 -2.52
N THR A 121 3.45 -6.71 -1.67
CA THR A 121 2.15 -7.24 -2.10
C THR A 121 1.14 -6.14 -2.48
N GLY A 122 1.45 -4.87 -2.24
CA GLY A 122 0.59 -3.75 -2.58
C GLY A 122 -0.68 -3.64 -1.72
N ARG A 123 -0.75 -4.29 -0.56
CA ARG A 123 -1.93 -4.27 0.33
C ARG A 123 -1.87 -3.21 1.43
N MET A 124 -1.12 -2.16 1.21
CA MET A 124 -0.98 -1.07 2.17
C MET A 124 -2.21 -0.17 2.16
N THR A 125 -2.76 0.15 3.34
CA THR A 125 -3.92 1.03 3.45
C THR A 125 -3.48 2.49 3.51
N TYR A 126 -4.07 3.36 2.67
CA TYR A 126 -3.67 4.76 2.48
C TYR A 126 -4.70 5.76 3.04
N ARG A 127 -5.33 5.45 4.18
CA ARG A 127 -6.42 6.27 4.78
C ARG A 127 -6.05 7.72 5.10
N ASN A 128 -4.78 8.03 5.27
CA ASN A 128 -4.32 9.36 5.70
C ASN A 128 -3.78 10.23 4.54
N ILE A 129 -3.75 9.72 3.32
CA ILE A 129 -3.33 10.48 2.15
C ILE A 129 -4.44 11.46 1.76
N LYS A 130 -4.07 12.70 1.47
CA LYS A 130 -4.96 13.76 1.00
C LYS A 130 -4.35 14.44 -0.21
N ASN A 131 -5.19 15.07 -1.01
CA ASN A 131 -4.77 15.81 -2.21
C ASN A 131 -3.89 14.96 -3.13
N HIS A 132 -4.40 13.81 -3.51
CA HIS A 132 -3.73 12.83 -4.37
C HIS A 132 -4.62 12.50 -5.57
N TYR A 133 -4.00 12.00 -6.63
CA TYR A 133 -4.68 11.43 -7.78
C TYR A 133 -4.94 9.93 -7.55
N VAL A 134 -6.07 9.43 -8.01
CA VAL A 134 -6.41 8.00 -7.92
C VAL A 134 -6.62 7.45 -9.33
N LEU A 135 -5.84 6.43 -9.70
CA LEU A 135 -6.02 5.65 -10.91
C LEU A 135 -6.59 4.28 -10.53
N ILE A 136 -7.72 3.90 -11.11
CA ILE A 136 -8.38 2.62 -10.89
C ILE A 136 -8.30 1.80 -12.17
N GLY A 137 -7.53 0.72 -12.11
CA GLY A 137 -7.16 -0.11 -13.24
C GLY A 137 -5.80 0.23 -13.81
N PHE A 138 -5.16 -0.79 -14.40
CA PHE A 138 -3.85 -0.67 -15.04
C PHE A 138 -3.91 -1.26 -16.45
N ASN A 139 -3.70 -0.41 -17.44
CA ASN A 139 -3.71 -0.76 -18.86
C ASN A 139 -2.63 0.03 -19.63
N GLU A 140 -2.64 -0.06 -20.95
CA GLU A 140 -1.67 0.59 -21.84
C GLU A 140 -1.62 2.12 -21.68
N LEU A 141 -2.72 2.76 -21.28
CA LEU A 141 -2.80 4.20 -21.07
C LEU A 141 -2.18 4.66 -19.74
N SER A 142 -2.15 3.77 -18.75
CA SER A 142 -1.80 4.12 -17.36
C SER A 142 -0.42 4.76 -17.23
N ILE A 143 0.57 4.28 -17.99
CA ILE A 143 1.94 4.83 -17.95
C ILE A 143 1.98 6.28 -18.45
N ASN A 144 1.31 6.56 -19.56
CA ASN A 144 1.25 7.92 -20.09
C ASN A 144 0.45 8.85 -19.18
N MET A 145 -0.66 8.36 -18.61
CA MET A 145 -1.45 9.12 -17.65
C MET A 145 -0.64 9.49 -16.39
N ILE A 146 0.15 8.56 -15.86
CA ILE A 146 1.03 8.83 -14.71
C ILE A 146 2.02 9.94 -15.04
N ARG A 147 2.59 9.94 -16.26
CA ARG A 147 3.52 10.98 -16.71
C ARG A 147 2.84 12.35 -16.78
N GLU A 148 1.69 12.44 -17.42
CA GLU A 148 0.92 13.67 -17.55
C GLU A 148 0.52 14.24 -16.17
N LEU A 149 0.04 13.39 -15.27
CA LEU A 149 -0.33 13.81 -13.91
C LEU A 149 0.88 14.31 -13.10
N TYR A 150 2.05 13.70 -13.29
CA TYR A 150 3.27 14.17 -12.67
C TYR A 150 3.71 15.54 -13.24
N ASP A 151 3.62 15.71 -14.55
CA ASP A 151 3.98 16.96 -15.20
C ASP A 151 3.03 18.10 -14.78
N GLU A 152 1.74 17.80 -14.55
CA GLU A 152 0.77 18.77 -14.04
C GLU A 152 1.05 19.15 -12.58
N CYS A 153 1.34 18.17 -11.71
CA CYS A 153 1.59 18.41 -10.29
C CYS A 153 2.65 17.45 -9.72
N PRO A 154 3.96 17.77 -9.84
CA PRO A 154 5.05 16.91 -9.40
C PRO A 154 5.06 16.57 -7.90
N SER A 155 4.37 17.37 -7.08
CA SER A 155 4.30 17.16 -5.62
C SER A 155 3.15 16.24 -5.20
N ALA A 156 2.16 16.01 -6.05
CA ALA A 156 1.01 15.17 -5.72
C ALA A 156 1.36 13.69 -5.82
N ARG A 157 0.82 12.89 -4.90
CA ARG A 157 0.94 11.44 -4.94
C ARG A 157 -0.08 10.86 -5.91
N ILE A 158 0.34 9.83 -6.65
CA ILE A 158 -0.52 9.08 -7.56
C ILE A 158 -0.76 7.69 -6.94
N LEU A 159 -2.00 7.39 -6.63
CA LEU A 159 -2.42 6.13 -6.04
C LEU A 159 -3.03 5.25 -7.13
N LEU A 160 -2.34 4.21 -7.52
CA LEU A 160 -2.75 3.28 -8.56
C LEU A 160 -3.31 2.00 -7.92
N MET A 161 -4.58 1.70 -8.17
CA MET A 161 -5.22 0.45 -7.78
C MET A 161 -5.46 -0.45 -8.99
N SER A 162 -5.09 -1.72 -8.88
CA SER A 162 -5.30 -2.71 -9.92
C SER A 162 -5.54 -4.10 -9.34
N GLY A 163 -6.27 -4.95 -10.06
CA GLY A 163 -6.39 -6.38 -9.80
C GLY A 163 -5.19 -7.19 -10.32
N ILE A 164 -4.22 -6.55 -10.97
CA ILE A 164 -2.96 -7.16 -11.39
C ILE A 164 -1.97 -7.12 -10.22
N GLU A 165 -1.18 -8.17 -10.07
CA GLU A 165 -0.18 -8.28 -9.00
C GLU A 165 0.73 -7.04 -8.93
N ALA A 166 0.88 -6.47 -7.74
CA ALA A 166 1.61 -5.22 -7.53
C ALA A 166 3.08 -5.28 -8.00
N ALA A 167 3.73 -6.44 -7.91
CA ALA A 167 5.10 -6.64 -8.40
C ALA A 167 5.17 -6.43 -9.92
N THR A 168 4.22 -6.99 -10.67
CA THR A 168 4.12 -6.85 -12.12
C THR A 168 3.87 -5.40 -12.53
N VAL A 169 2.92 -4.74 -11.87
CA VAL A 169 2.61 -3.32 -12.13
C VAL A 169 3.82 -2.43 -11.85
N ARG A 170 4.49 -2.62 -10.72
CA ARG A 170 5.70 -1.86 -10.37
C ARG A 170 6.82 -2.07 -11.38
N HIS A 171 7.07 -3.32 -11.78
CA HIS A 171 8.09 -3.62 -12.78
C HIS A 171 7.84 -2.87 -14.10
N ARG A 172 6.59 -2.79 -14.55
CA ARG A 172 6.22 -2.02 -15.75
C ARG A 172 6.40 -0.52 -15.56
N ILE A 173 6.04 0.02 -14.39
CA ILE A 173 6.27 1.42 -14.05
C ILE A 173 7.77 1.74 -14.06
N GLN A 174 8.58 0.92 -13.39
CA GLN A 174 10.03 1.08 -13.29
C GLN A 174 10.74 1.00 -14.65
N SER A 175 10.26 0.13 -15.54
CA SER A 175 10.85 -0.01 -16.88
C SER A 175 10.46 1.13 -17.83
N ALA A 176 9.37 1.86 -17.57
CA ALA A 176 8.80 2.85 -18.48
C ALA A 176 8.94 4.30 -18.02
N LEU A 177 9.14 4.54 -16.73
CA LEU A 177 9.17 5.88 -16.13
C LEU A 177 10.47 6.16 -15.38
N PRO A 178 10.92 7.44 -15.36
CA PRO A 178 12.04 7.88 -14.53
C PRO A 178 11.77 7.64 -13.03
N ILE A 179 12.84 7.51 -12.25
CA ILE A 179 12.78 7.21 -10.80
C ILE A 179 12.07 8.32 -10.00
N GLU A 180 12.12 9.55 -10.48
CA GLU A 180 11.46 10.70 -9.87
C GLU A 180 9.93 10.53 -9.90
N ILE A 181 9.40 10.07 -11.02
CA ILE A 181 7.97 9.79 -11.22
C ILE A 181 7.58 8.52 -10.44
N GLU A 182 8.37 7.45 -10.54
CA GLU A 182 8.12 6.20 -9.82
C GLU A 182 7.90 6.43 -8.32
N ARG A 183 8.70 7.29 -7.69
CA ARG A 183 8.61 7.59 -6.25
C ARG A 183 7.29 8.23 -5.83
N GLN A 184 6.57 8.84 -6.75
CA GLN A 184 5.25 9.45 -6.48
C GLN A 184 4.11 8.44 -6.64
N VAL A 185 4.37 7.30 -7.29
CA VAL A 185 3.34 6.27 -7.55
C VAL A 185 3.29 5.26 -6.41
N LEU A 186 2.12 5.12 -5.82
CA LEU A 186 1.81 4.13 -4.80
C LEU A 186 0.89 3.07 -5.40
N VAL A 187 1.37 1.84 -5.50
CA VAL A 187 0.61 0.73 -6.08
C VAL A 187 -0.17 -0.02 -5.00
N TYR A 188 -1.47 -0.12 -5.19
CA TYR A 188 -2.40 -0.90 -4.37
C TYR A 188 -2.95 -2.09 -5.17
N PHE A 189 -2.76 -3.30 -4.66
CA PHE A 189 -3.31 -4.52 -5.23
C PHE A 189 -4.62 -4.89 -4.53
N GLY A 190 -5.72 -4.95 -5.29
CA GLY A 190 -7.01 -5.29 -4.73
C GLY A 190 -8.09 -5.43 -5.81
N ASN A 191 -9.29 -5.81 -5.39
CA ASN A 191 -10.44 -5.90 -6.27
C ASN A 191 -10.99 -4.49 -6.54
N ILE A 192 -10.85 -4.02 -7.79
CA ILE A 192 -11.30 -2.69 -8.23
C ILE A 192 -12.83 -2.50 -8.17
N GLU A 193 -13.60 -3.60 -8.09
CA GLU A 193 -15.05 -3.59 -7.97
C GLU A 193 -15.54 -3.71 -6.51
N SER A 194 -14.64 -3.68 -5.50
CA SER A 194 -15.00 -3.74 -4.08
C SER A 194 -14.98 -2.36 -3.42
N ILE A 195 -16.11 -1.98 -2.82
CA ILE A 195 -16.24 -0.70 -2.11
C ILE A 195 -15.30 -0.62 -0.88
N GLU A 196 -15.09 -1.74 -0.19
CA GLU A 196 -14.20 -1.84 0.97
C GLU A 196 -12.74 -1.61 0.57
N GLU A 197 -12.34 -2.12 -0.58
CA GLU A 197 -11.00 -1.93 -1.12
C GLU A 197 -10.81 -0.49 -1.60
N LEU A 198 -11.77 0.07 -2.33
CA LEU A 198 -11.77 1.45 -2.78
C LEU A 198 -11.73 2.46 -1.59
N GLN A 199 -12.40 2.15 -0.49
CA GLN A 199 -12.38 2.98 0.72
C GLN A 199 -10.98 3.09 1.33
N ARG A 200 -10.11 2.09 1.13
CA ARG A 200 -8.72 2.11 1.62
C ARG A 200 -7.83 3.12 0.91
N LEU A 201 -8.25 3.59 -0.26
CA LEU A 201 -7.54 4.59 -1.06
C LEU A 201 -7.84 6.02 -0.65
N ASN A 202 -8.72 6.25 0.32
CA ASN A 202 -9.20 7.57 0.73
C ASN A 202 -9.69 8.44 -0.45
N ILE A 203 -10.49 7.83 -1.32
CA ILE A 203 -11.06 8.50 -2.50
C ILE A 203 -11.78 9.80 -2.13
N GLU A 204 -12.37 9.86 -0.95
CA GLU A 204 -13.06 11.03 -0.42
C GLU A 204 -12.20 12.30 -0.41
N SER A 205 -10.89 12.16 -0.26
CA SER A 205 -9.91 13.27 -0.21
C SER A 205 -9.04 13.38 -1.47
N ALA A 206 -9.39 12.66 -2.54
CA ALA A 206 -8.69 12.74 -3.83
C ALA A 206 -8.97 14.07 -4.54
N ILE A 207 -8.02 14.54 -5.35
CA ILE A 207 -8.20 15.67 -6.25
C ILE A 207 -9.09 15.24 -7.42
N GLU A 208 -8.72 14.13 -8.06
CA GLU A 208 -9.37 13.56 -9.23
C GLU A 208 -9.26 12.04 -9.21
N VAL A 209 -10.19 11.37 -9.88
CA VAL A 209 -10.21 9.92 -10.04
C VAL A 209 -10.26 9.56 -11.51
N TYR A 210 -9.41 8.63 -11.93
CA TYR A 210 -9.34 8.11 -13.29
C TYR A 210 -9.69 6.62 -13.26
N VAL A 211 -10.80 6.26 -13.88
CA VAL A 211 -11.27 4.87 -14.00
C VAL A 211 -10.88 4.37 -15.39
N LEU A 212 -9.80 3.60 -15.44
CA LEU A 212 -9.22 3.08 -16.68
C LEU A 212 -9.61 1.61 -16.93
N GLY A 213 -9.81 0.85 -15.83
CA GLY A 213 -9.96 -0.60 -15.88
C GLY A 213 -8.63 -1.32 -16.11
N ASP A 214 -8.59 -2.60 -15.78
CA ASP A 214 -7.42 -3.45 -16.02
C ASP A 214 -7.31 -3.86 -17.49
N GLU A 215 -6.23 -4.58 -17.87
CA GLU A 215 -5.94 -4.99 -19.26
C GLU A 215 -7.04 -5.84 -19.92
N GLU A 216 -7.89 -6.48 -19.13
CA GLU A 216 -9.01 -7.28 -19.66
C GLU A 216 -10.03 -6.40 -20.38
N ARG A 217 -10.09 -6.48 -21.71
CA ARG A 217 -10.94 -5.60 -22.53
C ARG A 217 -12.42 -6.00 -22.50
N TYR A 218 -12.71 -7.30 -22.27
CA TYR A 218 -14.09 -7.77 -22.29
C TYR A 218 -14.89 -7.23 -21.10
N GLY A 219 -15.96 -6.51 -21.42
CA GLY A 219 -16.84 -5.93 -20.39
C GLY A 219 -16.24 -4.76 -19.60
N ARG A 220 -15.07 -4.22 -19.99
CA ARG A 220 -14.40 -3.11 -19.29
C ARG A 220 -15.29 -1.89 -19.11
N ASP A 221 -16.03 -1.49 -20.14
CA ASP A 221 -16.92 -0.32 -20.08
C ASP A 221 -17.99 -0.48 -19.00
N ALA A 222 -18.60 -1.67 -18.89
CA ALA A 222 -19.60 -1.96 -17.86
C ALA A 222 -18.98 -1.98 -16.45
N LYS A 223 -17.81 -2.57 -16.31
CA LYS A 223 -17.05 -2.57 -15.04
C LYS A 223 -16.68 -1.14 -14.64
N ASN A 224 -16.21 -0.32 -15.58
CA ASN A 224 -15.85 1.06 -15.32
C ASN A 224 -17.06 1.89 -14.85
N ILE A 225 -18.23 1.70 -15.43
CA ILE A 225 -19.47 2.34 -14.95
C ILE A 225 -19.81 1.89 -13.52
N ALA A 226 -19.70 0.58 -13.24
CA ALA A 226 -19.96 0.06 -11.90
C ALA A 226 -19.00 0.69 -10.87
N ILE A 227 -17.71 0.83 -11.21
CA ILE A 227 -16.70 1.48 -10.36
C ILE A 227 -17.08 2.95 -10.11
N VAL A 228 -17.56 3.68 -11.12
CA VAL A 228 -18.01 5.08 -10.95
C VAL A 228 -19.13 5.18 -9.93
N HIS A 229 -20.09 4.24 -9.94
CA HIS A 229 -21.14 4.18 -8.92
C HIS A 229 -20.56 3.99 -7.51
N LEU A 230 -19.56 3.12 -7.35
CA LEU A 230 -18.90 2.92 -6.06
C LEU A 230 -18.13 4.16 -5.61
N VAL A 231 -17.41 4.83 -6.54
CA VAL A 231 -16.70 6.08 -6.27
C VAL A 231 -17.69 7.18 -5.85
N SER A 232 -18.82 7.31 -6.55
CA SER A 232 -19.89 8.23 -6.19
C SER A 232 -20.45 7.93 -4.80
N ALA A 233 -20.68 6.65 -4.47
CA ALA A 233 -21.16 6.22 -3.16
C ALA A 233 -20.19 6.58 -2.02
N LEU A 234 -18.89 6.48 -2.27
CA LEU A 234 -17.85 6.88 -1.30
C LEU A 234 -17.80 8.40 -1.14
N ARG A 235 -17.78 9.14 -2.25
CA ARG A 235 -17.72 10.60 -2.24
C ARG A 235 -18.98 11.23 -1.62
N GLY A 236 -20.14 10.59 -1.77
CA GLY A 236 -21.40 11.04 -1.18
C GLY A 236 -21.42 11.09 0.35
N LYS A 237 -20.47 10.44 1.02
CA LYS A 237 -20.28 10.53 2.47
C LYS A 237 -19.58 11.82 2.91
N CYS A 238 -18.98 12.58 1.98
CA CYS A 238 -18.34 13.85 2.27
C CYS A 238 -19.32 14.99 2.34
N SER A 239 -19.17 15.84 3.35
CA SER A 239 -20.03 17.01 3.58
C SER A 239 -19.46 18.31 3.02
N ASP A 240 -18.36 18.27 2.24
CA ASP A 240 -17.66 19.46 1.75
C ASP A 240 -18.34 20.19 0.58
N GLY A 241 -19.38 19.57 0.01
CA GLY A 241 -20.17 20.14 -1.09
C GLY A 241 -19.41 20.32 -2.42
N LYS A 242 -18.16 19.83 -2.51
CA LYS A 242 -17.36 19.92 -3.73
C LYS A 242 -17.57 18.69 -4.60
N MET A 243 -17.85 18.91 -5.87
CA MET A 243 -17.86 17.82 -6.87
C MET A 243 -16.43 17.44 -7.24
N MET A 244 -16.18 16.13 -7.26
CA MET A 244 -14.89 15.57 -7.63
C MET A 244 -14.91 15.14 -9.10
N PRO A 245 -13.92 15.56 -9.93
CA PRO A 245 -13.80 15.07 -11.29
C PRO A 245 -13.52 13.57 -11.32
N VAL A 246 -14.29 12.83 -12.14
CA VAL A 246 -14.10 11.39 -12.36
C VAL A 246 -14.03 11.15 -13.86
N TYR A 247 -12.83 10.87 -14.35
CA TYR A 247 -12.56 10.55 -15.74
C TYR A 247 -12.71 9.05 -15.96
N VAL A 248 -13.46 8.66 -16.98
CA VAL A 248 -13.82 7.26 -17.22
C VAL A 248 -13.49 6.85 -18.65
N GLN A 249 -12.61 5.88 -18.78
CA GLN A 249 -12.26 5.33 -20.08
C GLN A 249 -13.36 4.41 -20.61
N PHE A 250 -13.71 4.60 -21.88
CA PHE A 250 -14.53 3.71 -22.68
C PHE A 250 -13.70 3.18 -23.85
N ASP A 251 -13.70 1.87 -24.02
CA ASP A 251 -13.00 1.23 -25.15
C ASP A 251 -13.91 1.10 -26.37
N SER A 252 -15.19 0.79 -26.14
CA SER A 252 -16.17 0.61 -27.18
C SER A 252 -16.68 1.96 -27.70
N ILE A 253 -16.41 2.25 -28.98
CA ILE A 253 -16.93 3.46 -29.64
C ILE A 253 -18.46 3.54 -29.56
N PRO A 254 -19.25 2.45 -29.80
CA PRO A 254 -20.69 2.49 -29.62
C PRO A 254 -21.14 2.85 -28.21
N SER A 255 -20.49 2.27 -27.17
CA SER A 255 -20.80 2.59 -25.78
C SER A 255 -20.55 4.06 -25.47
N TYR A 256 -19.39 4.57 -25.89
CA TYR A 256 -19.02 5.97 -25.72
C TYR A 256 -19.96 6.92 -26.45
N SER A 257 -20.28 6.63 -27.75
CA SER A 257 -21.21 7.43 -28.55
C SER A 257 -22.60 7.45 -27.94
N ASN A 258 -23.10 6.33 -27.41
CA ASN A 258 -24.39 6.30 -26.74
C ASN A 258 -24.40 7.20 -25.49
N ILE A 259 -23.34 7.20 -24.68
CA ILE A 259 -23.24 8.08 -23.52
C ILE A 259 -23.21 9.54 -23.94
N GLN A 260 -22.47 9.89 -24.99
CA GLN A 260 -22.45 11.25 -25.51
C GLN A 260 -23.83 11.69 -26.04
N LYS A 261 -24.52 10.80 -26.79
CA LYS A 261 -25.88 11.09 -27.35
C LYS A 261 -26.95 11.25 -26.28
N MET A 262 -26.79 10.57 -25.12
CA MET A 262 -27.70 10.74 -23.99
C MET A 262 -27.63 12.14 -23.38
N ASN A 263 -26.61 12.93 -23.74
CA ASN A 263 -26.41 14.29 -23.24
C ASN A 263 -26.58 14.37 -21.70
N LEU A 264 -26.05 13.35 -21.03
CA LEU A 264 -26.14 13.24 -19.56
C LEU A 264 -25.52 14.47 -18.91
N PRO A 265 -26.22 15.11 -17.96
CA PRO A 265 -25.59 16.18 -17.22
C PRO A 265 -24.35 15.62 -16.51
N PRO A 266 -23.26 16.41 -16.36
CA PRO A 266 -22.05 15.98 -15.68
C PRO A 266 -22.30 15.43 -14.27
N GLU A 267 -23.43 15.81 -13.67
CA GLU A 267 -23.86 15.47 -12.30
C GLU A 267 -24.84 14.30 -12.28
N VAL A 268 -24.80 13.41 -13.26
CA VAL A 268 -25.75 12.28 -13.37
C VAL A 268 -25.69 11.32 -12.18
N PHE A 269 -24.52 11.23 -11.56
CA PHE A 269 -24.31 10.40 -10.39
C PHE A 269 -24.58 11.21 -9.11
N CYS A 270 -25.77 11.03 -8.54
CA CYS A 270 -26.20 11.70 -7.32
C CYS A 270 -26.46 10.69 -6.21
N ILE A 271 -26.17 11.07 -4.96
CA ILE A 271 -26.63 10.38 -3.77
C ILE A 271 -27.50 11.34 -2.98
N GLU A 272 -28.69 10.86 -2.58
CA GLU A 272 -29.69 11.67 -1.86
C GLU A 272 -30.05 12.98 -2.59
N GLY A 273 -30.04 12.97 -3.92
CA GLY A 273 -30.37 14.14 -4.74
C GLY A 273 -29.30 15.22 -4.82
N LYS A 274 -28.10 14.99 -4.25
CA LYS A 274 -26.96 15.92 -4.36
C LYS A 274 -25.88 15.35 -5.27
N PRO A 275 -25.48 16.09 -6.32
CA PRO A 275 -24.36 15.69 -7.17
C PRO A 275 -23.07 15.74 -6.34
N ASN A 276 -22.25 14.70 -6.44
CA ASN A 276 -21.02 14.55 -5.68
C ASN A 276 -19.78 14.30 -6.54
N ILE A 277 -19.98 13.91 -7.79
CA ILE A 277 -18.92 13.73 -8.77
C ILE A 277 -19.26 14.44 -10.08
N PHE A 278 -18.21 14.83 -10.79
CA PHE A 278 -18.28 15.39 -12.13
C PHE A 278 -17.83 14.32 -13.12
N PHE A 279 -18.80 13.66 -13.76
CA PHE A 279 -18.56 12.54 -14.67
C PHE A 279 -18.00 13.00 -16.01
N ARG A 280 -16.82 12.50 -16.41
CA ARG A 280 -16.12 12.84 -17.65
C ARG A 280 -15.72 11.58 -18.43
N PRO A 281 -16.60 11.08 -19.30
CA PRO A 281 -16.28 9.95 -20.16
C PRO A 281 -15.29 10.36 -21.25
N PHE A 282 -14.36 9.48 -21.58
CA PHE A 282 -13.45 9.66 -22.71
C PHE A 282 -13.18 8.35 -23.43
N ASN A 283 -12.87 8.45 -24.73
CA ASN A 283 -12.38 7.33 -25.54
C ASN A 283 -11.02 7.70 -26.13
N LEU A 284 -10.02 6.83 -25.91
CA LEU A 284 -8.65 7.11 -26.36
C LEU A 284 -8.55 7.25 -27.87
N HIS A 285 -9.18 6.36 -28.61
CA HIS A 285 -9.11 6.33 -30.08
C HIS A 285 -9.75 7.59 -30.70
N GLU A 286 -10.89 8.01 -30.15
CA GLU A 286 -11.55 9.23 -30.60
C GLU A 286 -10.73 10.48 -30.27
N ASN A 287 -10.15 10.56 -29.07
CA ASN A 287 -9.30 11.69 -28.69
C ASN A 287 -8.06 11.77 -29.58
N LEU A 288 -7.40 10.66 -29.87
CA LEU A 288 -6.28 10.62 -30.82
C LEU A 288 -6.68 11.03 -32.22
N ALA A 289 -7.82 10.53 -32.71
CA ALA A 289 -8.34 10.92 -34.03
C ALA A 289 -8.62 12.42 -34.10
N ARG A 290 -9.24 13.00 -33.08
CA ARG A 290 -9.49 14.47 -33.02
C ARG A 290 -8.19 15.26 -32.98
N GLN A 291 -7.19 14.82 -32.23
CA GLN A 291 -5.89 15.46 -32.14
C GLN A 291 -5.16 15.42 -33.49
N LEU A 292 -5.12 14.25 -34.15
CA LEU A 292 -4.53 14.12 -35.48
C LEU A 292 -5.27 14.99 -36.50
N TRP A 293 -6.60 15.05 -36.43
CA TRP A 293 -7.38 15.91 -37.30
C TRP A 293 -7.03 17.39 -37.09
N SER A 294 -6.94 17.86 -35.83
CA SER A 294 -6.60 19.25 -35.54
C SER A 294 -5.21 19.63 -36.06
N LEU A 295 -4.24 18.73 -35.92
CA LEU A 295 -2.88 18.95 -36.46
C LEU A 295 -2.86 18.98 -37.99
N TYR A 296 -3.63 18.06 -38.62
CA TYR A 296 -3.75 18.02 -40.06
C TYR A 296 -4.46 19.26 -40.60
N ALA A 297 -5.56 19.68 -40.00
CA ALA A 297 -6.28 20.89 -40.38
C ALA A 297 -5.39 22.13 -40.27
N ALA A 298 -4.64 22.28 -39.18
CA ALA A 298 -3.70 23.38 -39.00
C ALA A 298 -2.55 23.38 -40.04
N ASP A 299 -2.10 22.19 -40.46
CA ASP A 299 -1.10 22.07 -41.53
C ASP A 299 -1.68 22.40 -42.92
N CYS A 300 -2.92 22.01 -43.15
CA CYS A 300 -3.65 22.37 -44.36
C CYS A 300 -3.88 23.88 -44.47
N GLU A 301 -4.31 24.54 -43.40
CA GLU A 301 -4.46 26.01 -43.35
C GLU A 301 -3.15 26.75 -43.62
N ARG A 302 -2.00 26.22 -43.21
CA ARG A 302 -0.66 26.80 -43.49
C ARG A 302 -0.23 26.60 -44.94
N ARG A 303 -0.67 25.54 -45.62
CA ARG A 303 -0.27 25.16 -46.98
C ARG A 303 -1.16 25.74 -48.04
N TYR A 304 -2.41 26.11 -47.71
CA TYR A 304 -3.36 26.64 -48.66
C TYR A 304 -3.37 28.16 -48.63
N ASP A 305 -3.04 28.73 -49.77
CA ASP A 305 -3.40 30.15 -50.07
C ASP A 305 -4.94 30.24 -50.06
N PRO A 306 -5.56 31.14 -49.28
CA PRO A 306 -7.02 31.31 -49.26
C PRO A 306 -7.68 31.56 -50.60
N LEU A 307 -6.88 31.83 -51.64
CA LEU A 307 -7.34 31.99 -53.03
C LEU A 307 -7.32 30.71 -53.89
N ASP A 308 -6.74 29.60 -53.41
CA ASP A 308 -6.63 28.35 -54.16
C ASP A 308 -7.74 27.37 -53.73
N TYR A 309 -8.93 27.53 -54.20
CA TYR A 309 -10.11 26.68 -53.95
C TYR A 309 -10.00 25.31 -54.65
N ARG A 310 -8.99 24.50 -54.33
CA ARG A 310 -9.00 23.10 -54.77
C ARG A 310 -9.65 22.22 -53.71
N PRO A 311 -10.74 21.51 -54.03
CA PRO A 311 -11.34 20.59 -53.08
C PRO A 311 -10.33 19.50 -52.75
N ILE A 312 -10.02 19.33 -51.45
CA ILE A 312 -9.18 18.25 -50.96
C ILE A 312 -9.86 16.94 -51.32
N SER A 313 -9.17 16.06 -52.04
CA SER A 313 -9.71 14.75 -52.37
C SER A 313 -9.97 13.94 -51.07
N ILE A 314 -11.11 13.23 -51.03
CA ILE A 314 -11.49 12.39 -49.87
C ILE A 314 -10.42 11.38 -49.52
N THR A 315 -9.60 10.95 -50.46
CA THR A 315 -8.45 10.07 -50.30
C THR A 315 -7.29 10.72 -49.53
N GLN A 316 -7.25 12.05 -49.44
CA GLN A 316 -6.24 12.80 -48.68
C GLN A 316 -6.72 13.18 -47.28
N GLN A 317 -7.95 12.80 -46.90
CA GLN A 317 -8.54 13.07 -45.59
C GLN A 317 -8.86 11.75 -44.86
N PRO A 318 -7.84 11.07 -44.29
CA PRO A 318 -8.06 9.76 -43.66
C PRO A 318 -9.01 9.80 -42.47
N CYS A 319 -9.30 10.99 -41.93
CA CYS A 319 -10.17 11.15 -40.76
C CYS A 319 -11.64 11.36 -41.07
N LEU A 320 -12.03 11.63 -42.32
CA LEU A 320 -13.47 11.81 -42.68
C LEU A 320 -14.29 10.52 -42.63
N LEU A 321 -13.62 9.35 -42.66
CA LEU A 321 -14.32 8.05 -42.52
C LEU A 321 -14.92 7.80 -41.15
N TYR A 322 -14.55 8.59 -40.13
CA TYR A 322 -15.03 8.43 -38.74
C TYR A 322 -15.98 9.53 -38.26
N THR A 323 -16.28 10.52 -39.10
CA THR A 323 -17.16 11.64 -38.74
C THR A 323 -18.53 11.61 -39.42
N SER A 324 -18.91 10.47 -39.98
CA SER A 324 -20.30 10.30 -40.43
C SER A 324 -21.24 10.11 -39.24
N PRO A 325 -22.40 10.79 -39.21
CA PRO A 325 -23.33 10.82 -38.08
C PRO A 325 -23.92 9.45 -37.71
#